data_c475a66f6b2e05e4a23cfc2e906a1831
#
_entry.id   c475a66f6b2e05e4a23cfc2e906a1831
#
_cell.length_a   1.000
_cell.length_b   1.000
_cell.length_c   1.000
_cell.angle_alpha   90.00
_cell.angle_beta   90.00
_cell.angle_gamma   90.00
#
_symmetry.space_group_name_H-M   'P 1'
#
loop_
_entity.id
_entity.type
_entity.pdbx_description
1 polymer ?
#
loop_
_entity_poly.entity_id
_entity_poly.type
_entity_poly.pdbx_seq_one_letter_code
_entity_poly.pdbx_strand_id
1 'polypeptide(L)'
;MKTINEYLNGNTYPGRGVLIGKSADNAHYVTAYFIMGRSENSRNRIFEPTEDGIRTRAFDEKKLTDPSLIIYSPVRKVNGCTVVTNGDQTDTVACEIAEGGSFESALRKRSFEPDAPNFTPRISGILYPETGEYTLSILKAETPDGARCRRNFYNYEPEAGTAHLIHTYEHDGSPLPSFCGEPVRIALNAPDAETFAEEIWAGLDENNRVSLFVRFIGCVDGAEDTFIINRHTR
;
A
#
# COMPACT_ATOMS: atom_id res chain seq x y z
N MET A 1 -21.44 -2.46 3.44
CA MET A 1 -19.98 -2.29 3.22
C MET A 1 -19.82 -1.11 2.28
N LYS A 2 -18.91 -0.15 2.55
CA LYS A 2 -18.67 1.00 1.68
C LYS A 2 -17.79 0.60 0.50
N THR A 3 -17.92 1.26 -0.65
CA THR A 3 -16.91 1.21 -1.70
C THR A 3 -15.67 1.98 -1.29
N ILE A 4 -14.56 1.79 -2.00
CA ILE A 4 -13.31 2.50 -1.72
C ILE A 4 -13.47 4.03 -1.90
N ASN A 5 -14.20 4.46 -2.90
CA ASN A 5 -14.50 5.87 -3.15
C ASN A 5 -15.29 6.48 -1.98
N GLU A 6 -16.38 5.82 -1.55
CA GLU A 6 -17.20 6.28 -0.40
C GLU A 6 -16.40 6.34 0.91
N TYR A 7 -15.37 5.50 1.06
CA TYR A 7 -14.54 5.51 2.26
C TYR A 7 -13.52 6.63 2.24
N LEU A 8 -12.83 6.83 1.10
CA LEU A 8 -11.75 7.82 0.97
C LEU A 8 -12.28 9.25 0.81
N ASN A 9 -13.48 9.40 0.24
CA ASN A 9 -14.07 10.70 -0.04
C ASN A 9 -14.24 11.54 1.25
N GLY A 10 -13.70 12.76 1.21
CA GLY A 10 -13.71 13.70 2.34
C GLY A 10 -12.53 13.54 3.30
N ASN A 11 -11.72 12.48 3.18
CA ASN A 11 -10.46 12.38 3.90
C ASN A 11 -9.33 13.01 3.09
N THR A 12 -8.87 14.18 3.49
CA THR A 12 -7.87 14.95 2.74
C THR A 12 -6.49 14.31 2.74
N TYR A 13 -6.15 13.45 3.73
CA TYR A 13 -4.80 12.86 3.82
C TYR A 13 -4.73 11.52 4.56
N PRO A 14 -5.22 10.42 4.01
CA PRO A 14 -4.94 9.07 4.53
C PRO A 14 -3.46 8.66 4.35
N GLY A 15 -2.68 9.40 3.58
CA GLY A 15 -1.25 9.19 3.37
C GLY A 15 -0.93 8.14 2.32
N ARG A 16 -0.46 6.97 2.72
CA ARG A 16 -0.25 5.80 1.85
C ARG A 16 -1.27 4.74 2.21
N GLY A 17 -1.76 3.98 1.23
CA GLY A 17 -2.70 2.90 1.48
C GLY A 17 -2.32 1.61 0.76
N VAL A 18 -2.44 0.49 1.45
CA VAL A 18 -2.30 -0.87 0.94
C VAL A 18 -3.67 -1.54 1.02
N LEU A 19 -4.12 -2.10 -0.09
CA LEU A 19 -5.37 -2.86 -0.18
C LEU A 19 -5.10 -4.22 -0.80
N ILE A 20 -5.68 -5.27 -0.20
CA ILE A 20 -5.68 -6.63 -0.75
C ILE A 20 -7.09 -7.21 -0.61
N GLY A 21 -7.53 -7.98 -1.61
CA GLY A 21 -8.85 -8.61 -1.60
C GLY A 21 -9.10 -9.51 -2.79
N LYS A 22 -10.38 -9.79 -3.06
CA LYS A 22 -10.84 -10.66 -4.14
C LYS A 22 -12.00 -10.03 -4.89
N SER A 23 -11.99 -10.10 -6.22
CA SER A 23 -13.03 -9.57 -7.09
C SER A 23 -14.40 -10.23 -6.85
N ALA A 24 -15.48 -9.52 -7.19
CA ALA A 24 -16.84 -9.98 -6.94
C ALA A 24 -17.22 -11.23 -7.78
N ASP A 25 -16.63 -11.39 -8.96
CA ASP A 25 -16.78 -12.56 -9.82
C ASP A 25 -15.99 -13.78 -9.35
N ASN A 26 -15.23 -13.63 -8.24
CA ASN A 26 -14.36 -14.65 -7.66
C ASN A 26 -13.18 -15.08 -8.56
N ALA A 27 -12.92 -14.35 -9.65
CA ALA A 27 -11.93 -14.72 -10.66
C ALA A 27 -10.52 -14.17 -10.38
N HIS A 28 -10.39 -13.08 -9.60
CA HIS A 28 -9.11 -12.40 -9.41
C HIS A 28 -8.84 -12.08 -7.95
N TYR A 29 -7.59 -12.26 -7.51
CA TYR A 29 -7.06 -11.56 -6.35
C TYR A 29 -6.68 -10.14 -6.75
N VAL A 30 -6.85 -9.18 -5.85
CA VAL A 30 -6.63 -7.76 -6.15
C VAL A 30 -5.67 -7.17 -5.14
N THR A 31 -4.67 -6.45 -5.63
CA THR A 31 -3.76 -5.65 -4.81
C THR A 31 -3.75 -4.22 -5.29
N ALA A 32 -3.76 -3.25 -4.38
CA ALA A 32 -3.62 -1.85 -4.71
C ALA A 32 -2.69 -1.13 -3.74
N TYR A 33 -2.00 -0.12 -4.26
CA TYR A 33 -1.14 0.75 -3.48
C TYR A 33 -1.24 2.18 -3.97
N PHE A 34 -1.55 3.12 -3.07
CA PHE A 34 -1.54 4.54 -3.40
C PHE A 34 -0.60 5.34 -2.50
N ILE A 35 -0.09 6.43 -3.05
CA ILE A 35 0.69 7.43 -2.32
C ILE A 35 0.07 8.81 -2.47
N MET A 36 0.10 9.55 -1.35
CA MET A 36 -0.22 10.97 -1.30
C MET A 36 0.99 11.77 -0.80
N GLY A 37 0.99 13.08 -1.01
CA GLY A 37 2.08 13.96 -0.62
C GLY A 37 1.60 15.35 -0.27
N ARG A 38 2.11 15.96 0.82
CA ARG A 38 1.84 17.33 1.21
C ARG A 38 2.97 18.30 0.87
N SER A 39 4.22 17.82 0.89
CA SER A 39 5.41 18.60 0.53
C SER A 39 5.75 18.47 -0.95
N GLU A 40 6.52 19.42 -1.50
CA GLU A 40 7.01 19.35 -2.87
C GLU A 40 7.82 18.08 -3.12
N ASN A 41 8.73 17.71 -2.20
CA ASN A 41 9.52 16.47 -2.29
C ASN A 41 8.64 15.22 -2.29
N SER A 42 7.63 15.14 -1.41
CA SER A 42 6.72 13.99 -1.35
C SER A 42 5.80 13.87 -2.56
N ARG A 43 5.48 14.98 -3.25
CA ARG A 43 4.69 15.01 -4.49
C ARG A 43 5.52 14.72 -5.73
N ASN A 44 6.84 14.88 -5.67
CA ASN A 44 7.76 14.68 -6.78
C ASN A 44 8.06 13.19 -7.02
N ARG A 45 7.03 12.37 -7.16
CA ARG A 45 7.15 10.92 -7.34
C ARG A 45 6.22 10.40 -8.41
N ILE A 46 6.69 9.36 -9.10
CA ILE A 46 5.89 8.52 -9.99
C ILE A 46 6.17 7.04 -9.70
N PHE A 47 5.24 6.17 -10.10
CA PHE A 47 5.45 4.74 -10.17
C PHE A 47 5.93 4.35 -11.57
N GLU A 48 6.98 3.55 -11.62
CA GLU A 48 7.46 2.87 -12.83
C GLU A 48 7.33 1.36 -12.67
N PRO A 49 6.85 0.64 -13.71
CA PRO A 49 6.88 -0.82 -13.74
C PRO A 49 8.31 -1.35 -13.63
N THR A 50 8.46 -2.48 -12.93
CA THR A 50 9.66 -3.32 -12.90
C THR A 50 9.28 -4.74 -13.30
N GLU A 51 10.26 -5.64 -13.47
CA GLU A 51 10.01 -7.03 -13.80
C GLU A 51 9.17 -7.74 -12.70
N ASP A 52 9.40 -7.41 -11.44
CA ASP A 52 8.78 -8.04 -10.28
C ASP A 52 7.69 -7.18 -9.60
N GLY A 53 7.38 -6.00 -10.13
CA GLY A 53 6.37 -5.13 -9.53
C GLY A 53 6.44 -3.68 -9.99
N ILE A 54 6.65 -2.75 -9.06
CA ILE A 54 6.85 -1.33 -9.33
C ILE A 54 7.92 -0.73 -8.41
N ARG A 55 8.52 0.35 -8.86
CA ARG A 55 9.37 1.22 -8.03
C ARG A 55 8.87 2.66 -8.03
N THR A 56 9.18 3.40 -6.98
CA THR A 56 9.05 4.86 -6.99
C THR A 56 10.26 5.48 -7.65
N ARG A 57 10.04 6.57 -8.40
CA ARG A 57 11.09 7.41 -8.97
C ARG A 57 10.72 8.89 -8.78
N ALA A 58 11.71 9.77 -8.70
CA ALA A 58 11.46 11.20 -8.79
C ALA A 58 10.91 11.53 -10.19
N PHE A 59 9.85 12.35 -10.23
CA PHE A 59 9.37 12.91 -11.50
C PHE A 59 10.37 13.90 -12.08
N ASP A 60 10.88 14.80 -11.24
CA ASP A 60 11.96 15.74 -11.56
C ASP A 60 13.16 15.44 -10.64
N GLU A 61 14.19 14.83 -11.20
CA GLU A 61 15.44 14.50 -10.50
C GLU A 61 16.14 15.71 -9.87
N LYS A 62 15.98 16.91 -10.47
CA LYS A 62 16.59 18.14 -9.96
C LYS A 62 15.94 18.64 -8.66
N LYS A 63 14.72 18.19 -8.37
CA LYS A 63 13.96 18.54 -7.17
C LYS A 63 14.06 17.48 -6.08
N LEU A 64 14.79 16.41 -6.31
CA LEU A 64 15.00 15.36 -5.33
C LEU A 64 16.00 15.82 -4.26
N THR A 65 15.51 16.05 -3.04
CA THR A 65 16.35 16.51 -1.92
C THR A 65 16.86 15.38 -1.05
N ASP A 66 15.98 14.43 -0.68
CA ASP A 66 16.31 13.25 0.12
C ASP A 66 15.57 12.04 -0.43
N PRO A 67 16.26 11.04 -1.00
CA PRO A 67 15.65 9.83 -1.52
C PRO A 67 15.25 8.81 -0.44
N SER A 68 15.78 8.89 0.77
CA SER A 68 15.80 7.78 1.74
C SER A 68 14.43 7.24 2.13
N LEU A 69 13.39 8.10 2.20
CA LEU A 69 12.03 7.70 2.56
C LEU A 69 11.03 7.74 1.39
N ILE A 70 11.50 8.11 0.19
CA ILE A 70 10.61 8.31 -0.96
C ILE A 70 10.95 7.44 -2.18
N ILE A 71 12.17 6.92 -2.28
CA ILE A 71 12.60 6.03 -3.37
C ILE A 71 12.75 4.61 -2.82
N TYR A 72 11.87 3.71 -3.26
CA TYR A 72 11.80 2.30 -2.87
C TYR A 72 10.94 1.51 -3.87
N SER A 73 10.91 0.20 -3.75
CA SER A 73 10.03 -0.67 -4.54
C SER A 73 8.80 -1.05 -3.72
N PRO A 74 7.64 -0.37 -3.88
CA PRO A 74 6.47 -0.64 -3.03
C PRO A 74 5.81 -1.97 -3.29
N VAL A 75 5.97 -2.55 -4.49
CA VAL A 75 5.39 -3.84 -4.86
C VAL A 75 6.48 -4.73 -5.43
N ARG A 76 6.61 -5.94 -4.89
CA ARG A 76 7.51 -6.97 -5.40
C ARG A 76 6.87 -8.35 -5.38
N LYS A 77 7.17 -9.15 -6.39
CA LYS A 77 6.89 -10.60 -6.38
C LYS A 77 8.11 -11.36 -5.89
N VAL A 78 7.90 -12.30 -4.98
CA VAL A 78 8.95 -13.17 -4.45
C VAL A 78 8.36 -14.54 -4.10
N ASN A 79 8.97 -15.61 -4.58
CA ASN A 79 8.54 -17.00 -4.35
C ASN A 79 7.02 -17.20 -4.53
N GLY A 80 6.45 -16.63 -5.61
CA GLY A 80 5.01 -16.72 -5.91
C GLY A 80 4.13 -15.74 -5.13
N CYS A 81 4.62 -15.13 -4.05
CA CYS A 81 3.86 -14.15 -3.26
C CYS A 81 3.96 -12.74 -3.86
N THR A 82 2.95 -11.91 -3.59
CA THR A 82 2.98 -10.47 -3.87
C THR A 82 3.11 -9.69 -2.57
N VAL A 83 4.19 -8.93 -2.42
CA VAL A 83 4.47 -8.06 -1.27
C VAL A 83 4.17 -6.62 -1.67
N VAL A 84 3.41 -5.90 -0.83
CA VAL A 84 3.03 -4.49 -1.04
C VAL A 84 3.31 -3.70 0.24
N THR A 85 4.12 -2.65 0.18
CA THR A 85 4.45 -1.83 1.35
C THR A 85 4.63 -0.34 1.02
N ASN A 86 4.69 0.50 2.06
CA ASN A 86 4.87 1.95 1.90
C ASN A 86 6.33 2.43 2.06
N GLY A 87 7.31 1.55 2.00
CA GLY A 87 8.72 1.94 2.18
C GLY A 87 9.71 0.82 1.88
N ASP A 88 10.94 1.03 2.26
CA ASP A 88 12.08 0.12 2.04
C ASP A 88 11.97 -1.24 2.77
N GLN A 89 11.01 -1.40 3.66
CA GLN A 89 10.73 -2.70 4.28
C GLN A 89 10.28 -3.74 3.24
N THR A 90 9.86 -3.36 2.03
CA THR A 90 9.58 -4.31 0.93
C THR A 90 10.79 -5.22 0.69
N ASP A 91 11.98 -4.64 0.61
CA ASP A 91 13.20 -5.41 0.37
C ASP A 91 13.53 -6.33 1.56
N THR A 92 13.29 -5.87 2.79
CA THR A 92 13.46 -6.72 3.98
C THR A 92 12.53 -7.94 3.93
N VAL A 93 11.26 -7.72 3.56
CA VAL A 93 10.28 -8.82 3.42
C VAL A 93 10.66 -9.74 2.27
N ALA A 94 11.00 -9.18 1.11
CA ALA A 94 11.37 -9.98 -0.07
C ALA A 94 12.60 -10.86 0.20
N CYS A 95 13.65 -10.32 0.82
CA CYS A 95 14.84 -11.09 1.21
C CYS A 95 14.49 -12.21 2.19
N GLU A 96 13.74 -11.91 3.24
CA GLU A 96 13.36 -12.89 4.25
C GLU A 96 12.55 -14.05 3.65
N ILE A 97 11.56 -13.76 2.78
CA ILE A 97 10.76 -14.78 2.08
C ILE A 97 11.65 -15.59 1.13
N ALA A 98 12.58 -14.96 0.40
CA ALA A 98 13.51 -15.66 -0.49
C ALA A 98 14.42 -16.64 0.26
N GLU A 99 14.76 -16.34 1.51
CA GLU A 99 15.58 -17.18 2.40
C GLU A 99 14.75 -18.22 3.18
N GLY A 100 13.45 -18.34 2.92
CA GLY A 100 12.54 -19.29 3.59
C GLY A 100 12.01 -18.82 4.94
N GLY A 101 12.20 -17.55 5.28
CA GLY A 101 11.59 -16.93 6.45
C GLY A 101 10.13 -16.51 6.19
N SER A 102 9.55 -15.73 7.11
CA SER A 102 8.16 -15.31 7.04
C SER A 102 7.98 -13.79 6.96
N PHE A 103 6.80 -13.35 6.49
CA PHE A 103 6.40 -11.96 6.49
C PHE A 103 6.50 -11.33 7.89
N GLU A 104 6.06 -12.04 8.91
CA GLU A 104 6.12 -11.58 10.29
C GLU A 104 7.56 -11.49 10.82
N SER A 105 8.41 -12.49 10.53
CA SER A 105 9.82 -12.47 10.97
C SER A 105 10.58 -11.32 10.35
N ALA A 106 10.32 -10.98 9.09
CA ALA A 106 10.88 -9.83 8.40
C ALA A 106 10.50 -8.51 9.10
N LEU A 107 9.20 -8.32 9.35
CA LEU A 107 8.68 -7.09 9.93
C LEU A 107 9.02 -6.92 11.42
N ARG A 108 9.35 -8.00 12.14
CA ARG A 108 9.90 -7.91 13.51
C ARG A 108 11.27 -7.23 13.55
N LYS A 109 12.02 -7.25 12.44
CA LYS A 109 13.32 -6.56 12.28
C LYS A 109 13.17 -5.07 11.98
N ARG A 110 11.93 -4.58 11.76
CA ARG A 110 11.62 -3.20 11.33
C ARG A 110 10.83 -2.44 12.41
N SER A 111 10.81 -1.12 12.25
CA SER A 111 10.02 -0.18 13.04
C SER A 111 9.29 0.78 12.10
N PHE A 112 8.53 1.75 12.61
CA PHE A 112 7.98 2.89 11.87
C PHE A 112 9.11 3.75 11.26
N GLU A 113 8.78 4.73 10.39
CA GLU A 113 9.76 5.62 9.78
C GLU A 113 10.38 6.58 10.82
N PRO A 114 11.69 6.90 10.72
CA PRO A 114 12.39 7.76 11.70
C PRO A 114 12.19 9.25 11.40
N ASP A 115 10.94 9.66 11.12
CA ASP A 115 10.55 11.00 10.68
C ASP A 115 9.77 11.78 11.77
N ALA A 116 10.38 11.94 12.94
CA ALA A 116 9.77 12.73 14.02
C ALA A 116 9.28 14.11 13.50
N PRO A 117 8.14 14.61 13.98
CA PRO A 117 7.28 14.08 15.04
C PRO A 117 6.20 13.10 14.55
N ASN A 118 6.12 12.80 13.24
CA ASN A 118 5.05 11.96 12.69
C ASN A 118 5.25 10.47 13.01
N PHE A 119 6.51 10.01 13.06
CA PHE A 119 6.84 8.59 13.18
C PHE A 119 5.96 7.75 12.27
N THR A 120 6.01 8.09 10.97
CA THR A 120 5.12 7.54 9.94
C THR A 120 5.00 6.03 10.03
N PRO A 121 3.78 5.49 10.17
CA PRO A 121 3.60 4.04 10.22
C PRO A 121 4.11 3.35 8.97
N ARG A 122 4.77 2.20 9.14
CA ARG A 122 5.04 1.27 8.05
C ARG A 122 3.86 0.33 7.91
N ILE A 123 3.17 0.42 6.79
CA ILE A 123 2.09 -0.49 6.41
C ILE A 123 2.60 -1.48 5.37
N SER A 124 2.17 -2.72 5.49
CA SER A 124 2.63 -3.80 4.62
C SER A 124 1.51 -4.81 4.38
N GLY A 125 1.53 -5.43 3.21
CA GLY A 125 0.66 -6.53 2.87
C GLY A 125 1.43 -7.63 2.14
N ILE A 126 1.02 -8.87 2.33
CA ILE A 126 1.44 -10.02 1.53
C ILE A 126 0.22 -10.80 1.09
N LEU A 127 0.18 -11.17 -0.17
CA LEU A 127 -0.80 -12.06 -0.78
C LEU A 127 -0.11 -13.38 -1.16
N TYR A 128 -0.74 -14.49 -0.82
CA TYR A 128 -0.35 -15.85 -1.20
C TYR A 128 -1.31 -16.35 -2.29
N PRO A 129 -0.97 -16.22 -3.60
CA PRO A 129 -1.93 -16.54 -4.67
C PRO A 129 -2.35 -18.01 -4.73
N GLU A 130 -1.56 -18.93 -4.20
CA GLU A 130 -1.90 -20.35 -4.14
C GLU A 130 -3.16 -20.63 -3.29
N THR A 131 -3.36 -19.90 -2.20
CA THR A 131 -4.51 -20.05 -1.29
C THR A 131 -5.45 -18.85 -1.38
N GLY A 132 -4.96 -17.72 -1.83
CA GLY A 132 -5.63 -16.42 -1.79
C GLY A 132 -5.60 -15.75 -0.43
N GLU A 133 -5.07 -16.40 0.59
CA GLU A 133 -4.86 -15.81 1.90
C GLU A 133 -3.95 -14.60 1.82
N TYR A 134 -4.15 -13.65 2.70
CA TYR A 134 -3.29 -12.47 2.79
C TYR A 134 -3.20 -11.94 4.21
N THR A 135 -2.09 -11.27 4.48
CA THR A 135 -1.84 -10.61 5.75
C THR A 135 -1.59 -9.12 5.51
N LEU A 136 -2.25 -8.26 6.28
CA LEU A 136 -1.93 -6.85 6.39
C LEU A 136 -1.21 -6.58 7.71
N SER A 137 -0.34 -5.57 7.74
CA SER A 137 0.42 -5.20 8.93
C SER A 137 0.62 -3.71 9.04
N ILE A 138 0.68 -3.22 10.28
CA ILE A 138 1.09 -1.87 10.61
C ILE A 138 2.11 -1.88 11.75
N LEU A 139 3.22 -1.17 11.52
CA LEU A 139 4.25 -0.87 12.52
C LEU A 139 4.15 0.61 12.83
N LYS A 140 3.76 0.98 14.05
CA LYS A 140 3.57 2.38 14.43
C LYS A 140 4.14 2.70 15.79
N ALA A 141 4.40 3.97 16.04
CA ALA A 141 4.79 4.43 17.37
C ALA A 141 3.68 4.12 18.38
N GLU A 142 4.05 3.53 19.50
CA GLU A 142 3.14 3.26 20.62
C GLU A 142 2.98 4.50 21.52
N THR A 143 4.03 5.31 21.59
CA THR A 143 4.09 6.52 22.42
C THR A 143 4.47 7.73 21.56
N PRO A 144 4.04 8.95 21.92
CA PRO A 144 4.30 10.17 21.14
C PRO A 144 5.77 10.51 20.96
N ASP A 145 6.67 9.99 21.79
CA ASP A 145 8.13 10.18 21.70
C ASP A 145 8.81 9.15 20.77
N GLY A 146 8.05 8.21 20.20
CA GLY A 146 8.61 7.17 19.34
C GLY A 146 9.50 6.13 20.04
N ALA A 147 9.45 6.05 21.39
CA ALA A 147 10.32 5.15 22.15
C ALA A 147 10.03 3.65 21.91
N ARG A 148 8.80 3.32 21.53
CA ARG A 148 8.36 1.93 21.33
C ARG A 148 7.61 1.77 20.02
N CYS A 149 7.79 0.60 19.38
CA CYS A 149 7.07 0.22 18.18
C CYS A 149 6.02 -0.85 18.50
N ARG A 150 4.76 -0.54 18.19
CA ARG A 150 3.66 -1.50 18.15
C ARG A 150 3.60 -2.15 16.78
N ARG A 151 3.39 -3.46 16.75
CA ARG A 151 3.27 -4.27 15.52
C ARG A 151 1.96 -5.03 15.56
N ASN A 152 1.12 -4.80 14.56
CA ASN A 152 -0.15 -5.51 14.39
C ASN A 152 -0.12 -6.28 13.07
N PHE A 153 -0.64 -7.50 13.08
CA PHE A 153 -0.78 -8.37 11.92
C PHE A 153 -2.24 -8.84 11.86
N TYR A 154 -2.82 -8.78 10.66
CA TYR A 154 -4.22 -9.10 10.39
C TYR A 154 -4.28 -10.10 9.25
N ASN A 155 -4.67 -11.34 9.56
CA ASN A 155 -4.72 -12.45 8.61
C ASN A 155 -6.14 -12.60 8.08
N TYR A 156 -6.28 -12.77 6.78
CA TYR A 156 -7.56 -12.88 6.10
C TYR A 156 -7.59 -14.05 5.13
N GLU A 157 -8.72 -14.75 5.12
CA GLU A 157 -9.12 -15.63 4.03
C GLU A 157 -9.77 -14.81 2.92
N PRO A 158 -9.63 -15.20 1.63
CA PRO A 158 -10.20 -14.44 0.52
C PRO A 158 -11.73 -14.57 0.49
N GLU A 159 -12.43 -13.46 0.41
CA GLU A 159 -13.89 -13.38 0.27
C GLU A 159 -14.24 -12.60 -0.99
N ALA A 160 -15.04 -13.23 -1.90
CA ALA A 160 -15.46 -12.58 -3.15
C ALA A 160 -16.17 -11.25 -2.91
N GLY A 161 -15.80 -10.21 -3.67
CA GLY A 161 -16.34 -8.87 -3.56
C GLY A 161 -15.87 -8.09 -2.33
N THR A 162 -14.82 -8.58 -1.66
CA THR A 162 -14.31 -7.98 -0.44
C THR A 162 -12.80 -7.71 -0.53
N ALA A 163 -12.39 -6.54 -0.05
CA ALA A 163 -11.01 -6.20 0.18
C ALA A 163 -10.82 -5.57 1.56
N HIS A 164 -9.58 -5.58 2.06
CA HIS A 164 -9.21 -4.87 3.28
C HIS A 164 -8.17 -3.80 2.95
N LEU A 165 -8.43 -2.59 3.43
CA LEU A 165 -7.56 -1.42 3.28
C LEU A 165 -6.91 -1.08 4.61
N ILE A 166 -5.60 -0.89 4.61
CA ILE A 166 -4.85 -0.25 5.68
C ILE A 166 -4.15 0.99 5.14
N HIS A 167 -4.12 2.07 5.91
CA HIS A 167 -3.45 3.30 5.48
C HIS A 167 -2.64 3.93 6.63
N THR A 168 -1.75 4.89 6.32
CA THR A 168 -0.78 5.36 7.32
C THR A 168 -1.39 6.30 8.35
N TYR A 169 -2.32 7.18 7.97
CA TYR A 169 -2.86 8.23 8.84
C TYR A 169 -4.38 8.22 8.85
N GLU A 170 -4.98 8.51 9.99
CA GLU A 170 -6.44 8.63 10.09
C GLU A 170 -6.99 9.78 9.24
N HIS A 171 -6.32 10.92 9.28
CA HIS A 171 -6.67 12.16 8.55
C HIS A 171 -5.46 13.10 8.50
N ASP A 172 -5.64 14.26 7.92
CA ASP A 172 -4.65 15.34 7.95
C ASP A 172 -4.48 15.93 9.36
N GLY A 173 -3.27 16.40 9.67
CA GLY A 173 -2.94 16.93 11.00
C GLY A 173 -1.47 17.36 11.13
N SER A 174 -1.13 17.89 12.32
CA SER A 174 0.24 18.24 12.70
C SER A 174 0.45 18.05 14.19
N PRO A 175 1.12 16.97 14.63
CA PRO A 175 1.61 15.84 13.81
C PRO A 175 0.46 15.04 13.19
N LEU A 176 0.77 14.24 12.17
CA LEU A 176 -0.20 13.37 11.51
C LEU A 176 -0.63 12.23 12.45
N PRO A 177 -1.93 12.04 12.71
CA PRO A 177 -2.40 10.94 13.56
C PRO A 177 -2.25 9.60 12.83
N SER A 178 -1.51 8.66 13.43
CA SER A 178 -1.36 7.31 12.89
C SER A 178 -2.71 6.59 12.83
N PHE A 179 -2.93 5.81 11.76
CA PHE A 179 -4.10 4.96 11.62
C PHE A 179 -4.32 4.07 12.86
N CYS A 180 -5.55 3.99 13.32
CA CYS A 180 -5.98 3.18 14.47
C CYS A 180 -7.12 2.24 14.07
N GLY A 181 -7.23 1.15 14.81
CA GLY A 181 -8.23 0.13 14.55
C GLY A 181 -7.72 -0.99 13.64
N GLU A 182 -8.66 -1.71 13.06
CA GLU A 182 -8.44 -2.81 12.12
C GLU A 182 -8.48 -2.30 10.68
N PRO A 183 -7.85 -3.02 9.71
CA PRO A 183 -8.00 -2.71 8.30
C PRO A 183 -9.46 -2.62 7.90
N VAL A 184 -9.78 -1.62 7.09
CA VAL A 184 -11.16 -1.30 6.73
C VAL A 184 -11.67 -2.25 5.65
N ARG A 185 -12.81 -2.88 5.90
CA ARG A 185 -13.46 -3.75 4.94
C ARG A 185 -14.16 -2.94 3.84
N ILE A 186 -13.78 -3.17 2.58
CA ILE A 186 -14.18 -2.44 1.39
C ILE A 186 -14.93 -3.36 0.42
N ALA A 187 -16.04 -2.89 -0.16
CA ALA A 187 -16.70 -3.56 -1.27
C ALA A 187 -15.88 -3.42 -2.54
N LEU A 188 -15.53 -4.55 -3.17
CA LEU A 188 -14.75 -4.62 -4.39
C LEU A 188 -15.64 -5.14 -5.53
N ASN A 189 -16.28 -4.21 -6.26
CA ASN A 189 -17.24 -4.51 -7.32
C ASN A 189 -16.68 -4.24 -8.74
N ALA A 190 -15.52 -3.59 -8.84
CA ALA A 190 -14.89 -3.28 -10.12
C ALA A 190 -14.52 -4.55 -10.88
N PRO A 191 -14.74 -4.59 -12.21
CA PRO A 191 -14.50 -5.79 -13.03
C PRO A 191 -13.03 -5.97 -13.44
N ASP A 192 -12.22 -4.90 -13.41
CA ASP A 192 -10.85 -4.86 -13.91
C ASP A 192 -10.00 -3.83 -13.17
N ALA A 193 -8.69 -3.83 -13.45
CA ALA A 193 -7.72 -2.98 -12.77
C ALA A 193 -7.91 -1.49 -13.09
N GLU A 194 -8.28 -1.14 -14.32
CA GLU A 194 -8.50 0.25 -14.73
C GLU A 194 -9.70 0.86 -14.01
N THR A 195 -10.85 0.16 -14.05
CA THR A 195 -12.07 0.62 -13.38
C THR A 195 -11.85 0.81 -11.88
N PHE A 196 -11.16 -0.13 -11.23
CA PHE A 196 -10.87 -0.02 -9.79
C PHE A 196 -9.88 1.11 -9.48
N ALA A 197 -8.89 1.31 -10.33
CA ALA A 197 -7.95 2.41 -10.19
C ALA A 197 -8.64 3.77 -10.31
N GLU A 198 -9.55 3.94 -11.26
CA GLU A 198 -10.34 5.18 -11.40
C GLU A 198 -11.24 5.43 -10.19
N GLU A 199 -11.84 4.37 -9.62
CA GLU A 199 -12.67 4.48 -8.41
C GLU A 199 -11.83 4.94 -7.20
N ILE A 200 -10.63 4.35 -6.98
CA ILE A 200 -9.71 4.78 -5.92
C ILE A 200 -9.26 6.21 -6.15
N TRP A 201 -8.83 6.51 -7.39
CA TRP A 201 -8.30 7.83 -7.74
C TRP A 201 -9.30 8.96 -7.55
N ALA A 202 -10.57 8.70 -7.87
CA ALA A 202 -11.66 9.66 -7.66
C ALA A 202 -11.96 9.90 -6.17
N GLY A 203 -11.75 8.91 -5.30
CA GLY A 203 -11.92 9.05 -3.84
C GLY A 203 -10.78 9.77 -3.13
N LEU A 204 -9.58 9.79 -3.72
CA LEU A 204 -8.42 10.47 -3.14
C LEU A 204 -8.51 11.99 -3.37
N ASP A 205 -8.14 12.78 -2.34
CA ASP A 205 -8.06 14.23 -2.44
C ASP A 205 -7.14 14.66 -3.60
N GLU A 206 -7.68 15.46 -4.52
CA GLU A 206 -7.01 15.83 -5.78
C GLU A 206 -5.73 16.65 -5.57
N ASN A 207 -5.62 17.40 -4.47
CA ASN A 207 -4.45 18.22 -4.18
C ASN A 207 -3.28 17.38 -3.65
N ASN A 208 -3.58 16.25 -3.00
CA ASN A 208 -2.61 15.44 -2.29
C ASN A 208 -2.31 14.10 -2.97
N ARG A 209 -3.18 13.56 -3.84
CA ARG A 209 -2.92 12.31 -4.57
C ARG A 209 -1.70 12.43 -5.50
N VAL A 210 -0.85 11.40 -5.53
CA VAL A 210 0.43 11.42 -6.26
C VAL A 210 0.50 10.29 -7.26
N SER A 211 0.42 9.04 -6.81
CA SER A 211 0.46 7.85 -7.68
C SER A 211 -0.38 6.72 -7.10
N LEU A 212 -0.89 5.88 -7.97
CA LEU A 212 -1.71 4.71 -7.66
C LEU A 212 -1.30 3.54 -8.57
N PHE A 213 -1.22 2.37 -7.96
CA PHE A 213 -1.04 1.07 -8.61
C PHE A 213 -2.21 0.17 -8.23
N VAL A 214 -2.77 -0.53 -9.23
CA VAL A 214 -3.76 -1.60 -9.05
C VAL A 214 -3.34 -2.80 -9.89
N ARG A 215 -3.49 -4.01 -9.34
CA ARG A 215 -3.26 -5.26 -10.05
C ARG A 215 -4.34 -6.27 -9.71
N PHE A 216 -4.93 -6.85 -10.74
CA PHE A 216 -5.78 -8.03 -10.70
C PHE A 216 -4.94 -9.24 -11.11
N ILE A 217 -5.02 -10.32 -10.35
CA ILE A 217 -4.25 -11.55 -10.55
C ILE A 217 -5.25 -12.69 -10.70
N GLY A 218 -5.29 -13.34 -11.85
CA GLY A 218 -6.18 -14.48 -12.12
C GLY A 218 -5.97 -15.60 -11.11
N CYS A 219 -7.04 -16.02 -10.44
CA CYS A 219 -6.98 -17.08 -9.41
C CYS A 219 -6.58 -18.46 -9.99
N VAL A 220 -6.79 -18.68 -11.28
CA VAL A 220 -6.56 -19.98 -11.94
C VAL A 220 -5.26 -19.98 -12.74
N ASP A 221 -5.02 -18.95 -13.51
CA ASP A 221 -3.91 -18.88 -14.48
C ASP A 221 -2.77 -17.93 -14.06
N GLY A 222 -3.00 -17.15 -13.00
CA GLY A 222 -2.03 -16.15 -12.53
C GLY A 222 -1.83 -14.97 -13.48
N ALA A 223 -2.68 -14.84 -14.51
CA ALA A 223 -2.61 -13.71 -15.46
C ALA A 223 -2.77 -12.39 -14.73
N GLU A 224 -1.96 -11.41 -15.09
CA GLU A 224 -1.95 -10.10 -14.39
C GLU A 224 -2.49 -9.01 -15.31
N ASP A 225 -3.50 -8.29 -14.82
CA ASP A 225 -3.97 -7.02 -15.35
C ASP A 225 -3.54 -5.91 -14.39
N THR A 226 -2.73 -4.96 -14.88
CA THR A 226 -2.12 -3.92 -14.04
C THR A 226 -2.39 -2.53 -14.61
N PHE A 227 -2.85 -1.63 -13.75
CA PHE A 227 -3.09 -0.24 -14.09
C PHE A 227 -2.36 0.70 -13.13
N ILE A 228 -1.69 1.74 -13.69
CA ILE A 228 -0.93 2.73 -12.92
C ILE A 228 -1.42 4.12 -13.28
N ILE A 229 -1.72 4.92 -12.27
CA ILE A 229 -2.00 6.35 -12.42
C ILE A 229 -0.89 7.15 -11.74
N ASN A 230 -0.29 8.07 -12.48
CA ASN A 230 0.65 9.05 -11.96
C ASN A 230 0.11 10.46 -12.23
N ARG A 231 -0.01 11.29 -11.20
CA ARG A 231 -0.50 12.68 -11.33
C ARG A 231 0.24 13.48 -12.40
N HIS A 232 1.56 13.30 -12.49
CA HIS A 232 2.43 14.10 -13.37
C HIS A 232 2.41 13.65 -14.84
N THR A 233 1.85 12.49 -15.16
CA THR A 233 1.83 11.94 -16.51
C THR A 233 0.43 11.66 -17.05
N ARG A 234 -0.59 12.05 -16.29
CA ARG A 234 -2.01 11.91 -16.67
C ARG A 234 -2.51 13.15 -17.44
#